data_6f8ae9a679b6cd2e767929ef4285f28a
#
_entry.id   6f8ae9a679b6cd2e767929ef4285f28a
#
_cell.length_a   1.000
_cell.length_b   1.000
_cell.length_c   1.000
_cell.angle_alpha   90.00
_cell.angle_beta   90.00
_cell.angle_gamma   90.00
#
_symmetry.space_group_name_H-M   'P 1'
#
loop_
_entity.id
_entity.type
_entity.pdbx_description
1 polymer ?
#
loop_
_entity_poly.entity_id
_entity_poly.type
_entity_poly.pdbx_seq_one_letter_code
_entity_poly.pdbx_strand_id
1 'polypeptide(L)'
;MQKGPEYFVEAAALVLKRTRNIRFVMAGSGDMLDAMINLAAERGIADRFHFPGFQRGRQVYEAYKNSDVFVMPSVSEPFGIAPLEAMQCGTPSIISKQSGCGEILDKVIKTDYWDINAMADAIYSICTNPSLFQYLQEEGKKEVDGITWEKVGLRIRALYEQVLKNYGK
;
A
#
# COMPACT_ATOMS: atom_id res chain seq x y z
N MET A 1 10.31 -13.36 3.64
CA MET A 1 10.58 -12.13 2.83
C MET A 1 9.46 -11.78 1.83
N GLN A 2 8.24 -12.20 2.02
CA GLN A 2 7.18 -11.95 1.02
C GLN A 2 6.69 -10.49 1.04
N LYS A 3 6.64 -9.85 2.22
CA LYS A 3 6.08 -8.50 2.39
C LYS A 3 7.10 -7.36 2.30
N GLY A 4 8.40 -7.65 2.32
CA GLY A 4 9.49 -6.70 2.14
C GLY A 4 9.55 -5.57 3.18
N PRO A 5 9.36 -5.82 4.49
CA PRO A 5 9.35 -4.76 5.49
C PRO A 5 10.69 -4.03 5.61
N GLU A 6 11.79 -4.69 5.27
CA GLU A 6 13.14 -4.13 5.24
C GLU A 6 13.27 -2.97 4.25
N TYR A 7 12.65 -3.08 3.08
CA TYR A 7 12.67 -2.00 2.07
C TYR A 7 11.94 -0.76 2.57
N PHE A 8 10.86 -0.95 3.34
CA PHE A 8 10.15 0.17 3.96
C PHE A 8 10.99 0.89 5.01
N VAL A 9 11.71 0.17 5.87
CA VAL A 9 12.61 0.78 6.88
C VAL A 9 13.74 1.56 6.20
N GLU A 10 14.34 1.00 5.15
CA GLU A 10 15.39 1.67 4.39
C GLU A 10 14.88 2.93 3.67
N ALA A 11 13.70 2.85 3.05
CA ALA A 11 13.06 4.03 2.43
C ALA A 11 12.74 5.11 3.46
N ALA A 12 12.23 4.72 4.63
CA ALA A 12 11.97 5.64 5.75
C ALA A 12 13.25 6.36 6.21
N ALA A 13 14.37 5.64 6.27
CA ALA A 13 15.67 6.24 6.62
C ALA A 13 16.08 7.33 5.60
N LEU A 14 15.84 7.11 4.31
CA LEU A 14 16.09 8.12 3.27
C LEU A 14 15.16 9.33 3.39
N VAL A 15 13.87 9.11 3.66
CA VAL A 15 12.91 10.19 3.88
C VAL A 15 13.32 11.05 5.07
N LEU A 16 13.72 10.43 6.19
CA LEU A 16 14.11 11.12 7.42
C LEU A 16 15.41 11.91 7.33
N LYS A 17 16.24 11.66 6.29
CA LYS A 17 17.37 12.56 5.94
C LYS A 17 16.91 13.88 5.34
N ARG A 18 15.71 13.94 4.73
CA ARG A 18 15.15 15.13 4.09
C ARG A 18 14.25 15.93 5.04
N THR A 19 13.48 15.21 5.88
CA THR A 19 12.55 15.83 6.85
C THR A 19 12.34 14.93 8.05
N ARG A 20 12.33 15.53 9.25
CA ARG A 20 12.02 14.83 10.51
C ARG A 20 10.54 14.97 10.90
N ASN A 21 9.71 15.63 10.09
CA ASN A 21 8.28 15.84 10.38
C ASN A 21 7.40 14.69 9.86
N ILE A 22 7.95 13.49 9.79
CA ILE A 22 7.22 12.28 9.38
C ILE A 22 7.42 11.21 10.47
N ARG A 23 6.36 10.43 10.72
CA ARG A 23 6.39 9.24 11.57
C ARG A 23 5.96 8.05 10.76
N PHE A 24 6.49 6.90 11.08
CA PHE A 24 6.22 5.64 10.39
C PHE A 24 5.53 4.67 11.34
N VAL A 25 4.56 3.94 10.82
CA VAL A 25 3.87 2.88 11.55
C VAL A 25 4.06 1.59 10.77
N MET A 26 4.60 0.56 11.41
CA MET A 26 4.68 -0.77 10.85
C MET A 26 3.76 -1.69 11.65
N ALA A 27 2.52 -1.83 11.16
CA ALA A 27 1.52 -2.70 11.76
C ALA A 27 1.67 -4.13 11.21
N GLY A 28 1.67 -5.10 12.09
CA GLY A 28 1.79 -6.51 11.74
C GLY A 28 2.51 -7.31 12.79
N SER A 29 2.59 -8.61 12.56
CA SER A 29 3.37 -9.55 13.35
C SER A 29 4.04 -10.55 12.42
N GLY A 30 5.11 -11.16 12.85
CA GLY A 30 5.85 -12.16 12.10
C GLY A 30 7.29 -12.26 12.60
N ASP A 31 8.00 -13.20 12.05
CA ASP A 31 9.40 -13.54 12.38
C ASP A 31 10.40 -12.40 12.10
N MET A 32 10.03 -11.44 11.24
CA MET A 32 10.90 -10.30 10.93
C MET A 32 10.70 -9.08 11.85
N LEU A 33 9.73 -9.08 12.78
CA LEU A 33 9.42 -7.88 13.57
C LEU A 33 10.63 -7.38 14.37
N ASP A 34 11.29 -8.27 15.11
CA ASP A 34 12.47 -7.90 15.92
C ASP A 34 13.63 -7.41 15.04
N ALA A 35 13.81 -8.03 13.88
CA ALA A 35 14.81 -7.59 12.91
C ALA A 35 14.50 -6.17 12.38
N MET A 36 13.23 -5.82 12.17
CA MET A 36 12.84 -4.48 11.70
C MET A 36 13.01 -3.42 12.80
N ILE A 37 12.71 -3.76 14.05
CA ILE A 37 12.97 -2.88 15.20
C ILE A 37 14.47 -2.58 15.31
N ASN A 38 15.30 -3.63 15.22
CA ASN A 38 16.76 -3.48 15.27
C ASN A 38 17.28 -2.68 14.06
N LEU A 39 16.80 -2.93 12.86
CA LEU A 39 17.17 -2.17 11.67
C LEU A 39 16.84 -0.69 11.81
N ALA A 40 15.65 -0.35 12.34
CA ALA A 40 15.28 1.04 12.61
C ALA A 40 16.23 1.71 13.64
N ALA A 41 16.65 0.97 14.65
CA ALA A 41 17.64 1.46 15.63
C ALA A 41 19.02 1.65 14.99
N GLU A 42 19.51 0.71 14.19
CA GLU A 42 20.78 0.80 13.46
C GLU A 42 20.80 2.00 12.49
N ARG A 43 19.68 2.30 11.88
CA ARG A 43 19.52 3.49 11.00
C ARG A 43 19.34 4.79 11.78
N GLY A 44 19.26 4.75 13.12
CA GLY A 44 19.08 5.93 13.96
C GLY A 44 17.70 6.60 13.82
N ILE A 45 16.66 5.81 13.52
CA ILE A 45 15.30 6.30 13.24
C ILE A 45 14.22 5.64 14.11
N ALA A 46 14.60 4.86 15.11
CA ALA A 46 13.65 4.17 16.00
C ALA A 46 12.67 5.13 16.69
N ASP A 47 13.10 6.36 17.00
CA ASP A 47 12.27 7.43 17.59
C ASP A 47 11.14 7.91 16.64
N ARG A 48 11.18 7.53 15.37
CA ARG A 48 10.20 7.87 14.34
C ARG A 48 9.33 6.69 13.91
N PHE A 49 9.60 5.51 14.44
CA PHE A 49 8.81 4.31 14.18
C PHE A 49 7.90 3.96 15.35
N HIS A 50 6.68 3.50 15.00
CA HIS A 50 5.76 2.86 15.93
C HIS A 50 5.43 1.46 15.40
N PHE A 51 5.56 0.45 16.29
CA PHE A 51 5.29 -0.96 15.99
C PHE A 51 4.11 -1.44 16.85
N PRO A 52 2.86 -1.22 16.44
CA PRO A 52 1.68 -1.54 17.25
C PRO A 52 1.37 -3.04 17.32
N GLY A 53 2.15 -3.88 16.63
CA GLY A 53 1.85 -5.31 16.48
C GLY A 53 0.71 -5.56 15.48
N PHE A 54 0.10 -6.75 15.59
CA PHE A 54 -0.98 -7.16 14.70
C PHE A 54 -2.28 -6.40 15.02
N GLN A 55 -2.88 -5.78 14.02
CA GLN A 55 -4.10 -5.01 14.13
C GLN A 55 -5.30 -5.77 13.54
N ARG A 56 -6.51 -5.56 14.08
CA ARG A 56 -7.75 -6.22 13.61
C ARG A 56 -8.93 -5.26 13.56
N GLY A 57 -9.83 -5.51 12.64
CA GLY A 57 -11.13 -4.83 12.56
C GLY A 57 -11.00 -3.31 12.60
N ARG A 58 -11.61 -2.65 13.60
CA ARG A 58 -11.61 -1.19 13.73
C ARG A 58 -10.19 -0.60 13.82
N GLN A 59 -9.24 -1.29 14.44
CA GLN A 59 -7.86 -0.79 14.57
C GLN A 59 -7.18 -0.61 13.20
N VAL A 60 -7.42 -1.54 12.26
CA VAL A 60 -6.90 -1.45 10.89
C VAL A 60 -7.49 -0.24 10.18
N TYR A 61 -8.81 -0.07 10.28
CA TYR A 61 -9.52 1.08 9.70
C TYR A 61 -9.00 2.41 10.24
N GLU A 62 -8.84 2.52 11.57
CA GLU A 62 -8.31 3.73 12.20
C GLU A 62 -6.84 3.98 11.80
N ALA A 63 -6.04 2.93 11.64
CA ALA A 63 -4.66 3.05 11.16
C ALA A 63 -4.62 3.66 9.75
N TYR A 64 -5.43 3.15 8.81
CA TYR A 64 -5.51 3.74 7.46
C TYR A 64 -5.99 5.18 7.52
N LYS A 65 -7.13 5.44 8.18
CA LYS A 65 -7.77 6.75 8.22
C LYS A 65 -6.89 7.86 8.82
N ASN A 66 -6.01 7.50 9.75
CA ASN A 66 -5.10 8.44 10.41
C ASN A 66 -3.70 8.47 9.77
N SER A 67 -3.53 7.83 8.61
CA SER A 67 -2.27 7.85 7.86
C SER A 67 -2.39 8.74 6.62
N ASP A 68 -1.31 9.48 6.31
CA ASP A 68 -1.23 10.28 5.10
C ASP A 68 -0.85 9.44 3.87
N VAL A 69 -0.19 8.30 4.07
CA VAL A 69 0.18 7.39 3.00
C VAL A 69 0.28 5.95 3.50
N PHE A 70 -0.20 5.01 2.71
CA PHE A 70 -0.02 3.58 2.89
C PHE A 70 1.05 3.06 1.94
N VAL A 71 1.95 2.21 2.45
CA VAL A 71 3.04 1.62 1.65
C VAL A 71 2.99 0.10 1.75
N MET A 72 2.97 -0.58 0.59
CA MET A 72 3.04 -2.03 0.50
C MET A 72 4.20 -2.45 -0.42
N PRO A 73 5.42 -2.65 0.14
CA PRO A 73 6.63 -2.96 -0.63
C PRO A 73 6.81 -4.46 -0.85
N SER A 74 5.73 -5.18 -1.12
CA SER A 74 5.75 -6.64 -1.21
C SER A 74 6.63 -7.12 -2.36
N VAL A 75 7.49 -8.10 -2.09
CA VAL A 75 8.30 -8.80 -3.09
C VAL A 75 7.42 -9.67 -3.99
N SER A 76 6.38 -10.26 -3.41
CA SER A 76 5.36 -11.03 -4.13
C SER A 76 4.03 -10.90 -3.40
N GLU A 77 3.03 -10.40 -4.09
CA GLU A 77 1.67 -10.25 -3.58
C GLU A 77 0.67 -10.64 -4.66
N PRO A 78 0.01 -11.80 -4.56
CA PRO A 78 -0.89 -12.30 -5.61
C PRO A 78 -2.00 -11.33 -5.97
N PHE A 79 -2.56 -10.61 -4.99
CA PHE A 79 -3.52 -9.53 -5.23
C PHE A 79 -3.22 -8.32 -4.36
N GLY A 80 -3.42 -8.41 -3.04
CA GLY A 80 -3.23 -7.32 -2.09
C GLY A 80 -4.49 -6.49 -1.86
N ILE A 81 -5.31 -6.88 -0.88
CA ILE A 81 -6.54 -6.13 -0.50
C ILE A 81 -6.19 -4.85 0.26
N ALA A 82 -5.10 -4.84 1.02
CA ALA A 82 -4.73 -3.73 1.90
C ALA A 82 -4.64 -2.35 1.21
N PRO A 83 -4.09 -2.21 -0.02
CA PRO A 83 -4.14 -0.92 -0.72
C PRO A 83 -5.55 -0.45 -1.05
N LEU A 84 -6.46 -1.37 -1.41
CA LEU A 84 -7.86 -1.03 -1.68
C LEU A 84 -8.56 -0.53 -0.42
N GLU A 85 -8.33 -1.19 0.73
CA GLU A 85 -8.86 -0.79 2.04
C GLU A 85 -8.33 0.60 2.46
N ALA A 86 -7.03 0.85 2.27
CA ALA A 86 -6.42 2.15 2.55
C ALA A 86 -7.03 3.26 1.67
N MET A 87 -7.12 3.04 0.36
CA MET A 87 -7.72 3.98 -0.58
C MET A 87 -9.20 4.22 -0.29
N GLN A 88 -9.95 3.21 0.14
CA GLN A 88 -11.34 3.36 0.57
C GLN A 88 -11.47 4.25 1.81
N CYS A 89 -10.47 4.22 2.70
CA CYS A 89 -10.36 5.15 3.83
C CYS A 89 -9.90 6.56 3.43
N GLY A 90 -9.57 6.80 2.15
CA GLY A 90 -9.06 8.05 1.66
C GLY A 90 -7.54 8.20 1.83
N THR A 91 -6.81 7.11 1.99
CA THR A 91 -5.36 7.11 2.19
C THR A 91 -4.64 6.76 0.88
N PRO A 92 -3.87 7.69 0.28
CA PRO A 92 -3.04 7.43 -0.88
C PRO A 92 -2.14 6.22 -0.68
N SER A 93 -1.97 5.40 -1.72
CA SER A 93 -1.21 4.16 -1.62
C SER A 93 -0.01 4.12 -2.55
N ILE A 94 1.10 3.59 -2.03
CA ILE A 94 2.30 3.22 -2.78
C ILE A 94 2.39 1.70 -2.73
N ILE A 95 2.49 1.05 -3.88
CA ILE A 95 2.57 -0.40 -3.98
C ILE A 95 3.78 -0.84 -4.78
N SER A 96 4.24 -2.06 -4.55
CA SER A 96 5.22 -2.64 -5.45
C SER A 96 4.55 -3.03 -6.78
N LYS A 97 5.29 -2.92 -7.89
CA LYS A 97 4.85 -3.38 -9.22
C LYS A 97 4.55 -4.88 -9.27
N GLN A 98 5.07 -5.64 -8.29
CA GLN A 98 4.86 -7.07 -8.14
C GLN A 98 3.56 -7.43 -7.37
N SER A 99 2.73 -6.44 -7.11
CA SER A 99 1.43 -6.62 -6.45
C SER A 99 0.32 -6.72 -7.49
N GLY A 100 -0.46 -7.82 -7.47
CA GLY A 100 -1.51 -8.08 -8.47
C GLY A 100 -2.61 -7.01 -8.49
N CYS A 101 -2.90 -6.34 -7.37
CA CYS A 101 -3.82 -5.19 -7.39
C CYS A 101 -3.35 -4.05 -8.29
N GLY A 102 -2.05 -3.98 -8.59
CA GLY A 102 -1.50 -3.00 -9.53
C GLY A 102 -1.99 -3.15 -10.97
N GLU A 103 -2.56 -4.31 -11.34
CA GLU A 103 -3.18 -4.52 -12.65
C GLU A 103 -4.52 -3.80 -12.80
N ILE A 104 -5.17 -3.48 -11.70
CA ILE A 104 -6.51 -2.87 -11.68
C ILE A 104 -6.54 -1.48 -11.05
N LEU A 105 -5.47 -1.06 -10.38
CA LEU A 105 -5.37 0.25 -9.74
C LEU A 105 -4.45 1.17 -10.55
N ASP A 106 -4.99 2.31 -10.99
CA ASP A 106 -4.25 3.35 -11.72
C ASP A 106 -3.93 4.57 -10.84
N LYS A 107 -4.70 4.77 -9.76
CA LYS A 107 -4.55 5.91 -8.85
C LYS A 107 -3.66 5.58 -7.64
N VAL A 108 -2.62 4.80 -7.87
CA VAL A 108 -1.58 4.44 -6.90
C VAL A 108 -0.20 4.74 -7.47
N ILE A 109 0.77 5.02 -6.62
CA ILE A 109 2.16 5.09 -7.07
C ILE A 109 2.75 3.68 -7.06
N LYS A 110 3.34 3.26 -8.18
CA LYS A 110 3.93 1.93 -8.34
C LYS A 110 5.46 2.04 -8.39
N THR A 111 6.16 1.38 -7.48
CA THR A 111 7.63 1.31 -7.45
C THR A 111 8.09 -0.14 -7.55
N ASP A 112 9.31 -0.38 -7.97
CA ASP A 112 9.91 -1.68 -7.75
C ASP A 112 10.23 -1.84 -6.25
N TYR A 113 9.97 -3.02 -5.65
CA TYR A 113 10.16 -3.21 -4.20
C TYR A 113 11.60 -2.97 -3.74
N TRP A 114 12.58 -3.23 -4.62
CA TRP A 114 14.01 -3.03 -4.35
C TRP A 114 14.47 -1.58 -4.59
N ASP A 115 13.68 -0.75 -5.27
CA ASP A 115 14.04 0.64 -5.53
C ASP A 115 13.65 1.53 -4.34
N ILE A 116 14.52 1.47 -3.33
CA ILE A 116 14.37 2.21 -2.08
C ILE A 116 14.32 3.73 -2.34
N ASN A 117 15.07 4.22 -3.33
CA ASN A 117 15.07 5.66 -3.66
C ASN A 117 13.73 6.09 -4.25
N ALA A 118 13.20 5.35 -5.23
CA ALA A 118 11.88 5.66 -5.80
C ALA A 118 10.76 5.58 -4.75
N MET A 119 10.83 4.60 -3.84
CA MET A 119 9.88 4.49 -2.73
C MET A 119 9.99 5.68 -1.77
N ALA A 120 11.20 6.08 -1.39
CA ALA A 120 11.43 7.24 -0.54
C ALA A 120 10.97 8.55 -1.21
N ASP A 121 11.21 8.72 -2.50
CA ASP A 121 10.76 9.87 -3.28
C ASP A 121 9.23 9.93 -3.34
N ALA A 122 8.56 8.79 -3.54
CA ALA A 122 7.11 8.70 -3.55
C ALA A 122 6.51 9.08 -2.19
N ILE A 123 7.03 8.52 -1.09
CA ILE A 123 6.59 8.86 0.28
C ILE A 123 6.77 10.36 0.52
N TYR A 124 7.97 10.88 0.26
CA TYR A 124 8.28 12.29 0.47
C TYR A 124 7.37 13.21 -0.35
N SER A 125 7.15 12.88 -1.63
CA SER A 125 6.32 13.68 -2.53
C SER A 125 4.86 13.74 -2.08
N ILE A 126 4.27 12.62 -1.66
CA ILE A 126 2.88 12.62 -1.15
C ILE A 126 2.80 13.45 0.13
N CYS A 127 3.74 13.27 1.06
CA CYS A 127 3.73 13.96 2.36
C CYS A 127 4.04 15.46 2.29
N THR A 128 4.66 15.95 1.20
CA THR A 128 5.09 17.35 1.08
C THR A 128 4.40 18.12 -0.04
N ASN A 129 3.61 17.47 -0.88
CA ASN A 129 2.87 18.10 -1.96
C ASN A 129 1.35 17.94 -1.73
N PRO A 130 0.67 18.97 -1.18
CA PRO A 130 -0.76 18.89 -0.89
C PRO A 130 -1.64 18.60 -2.12
N SER A 131 -1.28 19.11 -3.29
CA SER A 131 -2.04 18.87 -4.53
C SER A 131 -1.94 17.41 -4.98
N LEU A 132 -0.75 16.80 -4.87
CA LEU A 132 -0.57 15.38 -5.17
C LEU A 132 -1.34 14.51 -4.17
N PHE A 133 -1.24 14.83 -2.88
CA PHE A 133 -1.97 14.13 -1.82
C PHE A 133 -3.48 14.16 -2.11
N GLN A 134 -4.05 15.35 -2.30
CA GLN A 134 -5.47 15.53 -2.55
C GLN A 134 -5.93 14.78 -3.82
N TYR A 135 -5.16 14.87 -4.90
CA TYR A 135 -5.45 14.15 -6.14
C TYR A 135 -5.53 12.63 -5.93
N LEU A 136 -4.50 12.05 -5.29
CA LEU A 136 -4.46 10.61 -5.03
C LEU A 136 -5.55 10.17 -4.04
N GLN A 137 -5.86 10.99 -3.04
CA GLN A 137 -6.92 10.74 -2.08
C GLN A 137 -8.30 10.68 -2.76
N GLU A 138 -8.65 11.71 -3.53
CA GLU A 138 -9.97 11.82 -4.15
C GLU A 138 -10.15 10.81 -5.28
N GLU A 139 -9.19 10.77 -6.21
CA GLU A 139 -9.30 9.90 -7.39
C GLU A 139 -9.08 8.43 -7.02
N GLY A 140 -8.18 8.14 -6.07
CA GLY A 140 -8.00 6.80 -5.54
C GLY A 140 -9.25 6.25 -4.87
N LYS A 141 -9.91 7.07 -4.03
CA LYS A 141 -11.16 6.68 -3.41
C LYS A 141 -12.26 6.42 -4.46
N LYS A 142 -12.43 7.28 -5.44
CA LYS A 142 -13.40 7.07 -6.55
C LYS A 142 -13.13 5.78 -7.31
N GLU A 143 -11.86 5.48 -7.57
CA GLU A 143 -11.45 4.26 -8.27
C GLU A 143 -11.89 3.01 -7.49
N VAL A 144 -11.55 2.91 -6.21
CA VAL A 144 -11.89 1.71 -5.39
C VAL A 144 -13.37 1.61 -5.09
N ASP A 145 -14.10 2.71 -4.92
CA ASP A 145 -15.57 2.74 -4.79
C ASP A 145 -16.24 2.19 -6.07
N GLY A 146 -15.54 2.24 -7.21
CA GLY A 146 -15.95 1.64 -8.47
C GLY A 146 -15.72 0.12 -8.58
N ILE A 147 -14.94 -0.50 -7.70
CA ILE A 147 -14.63 -1.93 -7.69
C ILE A 147 -15.61 -2.64 -6.76
N THR A 148 -16.68 -3.23 -7.32
CA THR A 148 -17.72 -3.91 -6.54
C THR A 148 -17.88 -5.37 -6.97
N TRP A 149 -18.33 -6.20 -6.06
CA TRP A 149 -18.63 -7.60 -6.34
C TRP A 149 -19.69 -7.78 -7.43
N GLU A 150 -20.67 -6.87 -7.50
CA GLU A 150 -21.69 -6.87 -8.55
C GLU A 150 -21.07 -6.72 -9.94
N LYS A 151 -20.13 -5.78 -10.10
CA LYS A 151 -19.43 -5.59 -11.38
C LYS A 151 -18.58 -6.80 -11.76
N VAL A 152 -17.92 -7.43 -10.80
CA VAL A 152 -17.15 -8.67 -11.01
C VAL A 152 -18.10 -9.79 -11.42
N GLY A 153 -19.21 -9.97 -10.71
CA GLY A 153 -20.24 -10.98 -11.02
C GLY A 153 -20.81 -10.80 -12.44
N LEU A 154 -21.11 -9.57 -12.84
CA LEU A 154 -21.59 -9.27 -14.20
C LEU A 154 -20.55 -9.61 -15.28
N ARG A 155 -19.27 -9.35 -15.05
CA ARG A 155 -18.21 -9.73 -15.97
C ARG A 155 -18.07 -11.24 -16.11
N ILE A 156 -18.12 -11.98 -15.00
CA ILE A 156 -18.07 -13.45 -15.01
C ILE A 156 -19.27 -14.02 -15.76
N ARG A 157 -20.47 -13.49 -15.51
CA ARG A 157 -21.68 -13.89 -16.22
C ARG A 157 -21.57 -13.67 -17.74
N ALA A 158 -21.09 -12.48 -18.14
CA ALA A 158 -20.89 -12.19 -19.57
C ALA A 158 -19.89 -13.15 -20.23
N LEU A 159 -18.82 -13.54 -19.54
CA LEU A 159 -17.86 -14.55 -20.01
C LEU A 159 -18.53 -15.93 -20.20
N TYR A 160 -19.36 -16.37 -19.26
CA TYR A 160 -20.11 -17.62 -19.40
C TYR A 160 -21.05 -17.58 -20.60
N GLU A 161 -21.80 -16.50 -20.79
CA GLU A 161 -22.70 -16.31 -21.93
C GLU A 161 -21.92 -16.33 -23.26
N GLN A 162 -20.75 -15.73 -23.32
CA GLN A 162 -19.87 -15.77 -24.50
C GLN A 162 -19.36 -17.18 -24.81
N VAL A 163 -18.90 -17.91 -23.78
CA VAL A 163 -18.44 -19.30 -23.95
C VAL A 163 -19.56 -20.19 -24.43
N LEU A 164 -20.75 -20.07 -23.82
CA LEU A 164 -21.93 -20.87 -24.25
C LEU A 164 -22.34 -20.58 -25.71
N LYS A 165 -22.25 -19.31 -26.15
CA LYS A 165 -22.51 -18.96 -27.56
C LYS A 165 -21.49 -19.57 -28.53
N ASN A 166 -20.23 -19.64 -28.12
CA ASN A 166 -19.15 -20.10 -28.99
C ASN A 166 -18.99 -21.61 -29.00
N TYR A 167 -19.34 -22.30 -27.93
CA TYR A 167 -19.10 -23.73 -27.75
C TYR A 167 -20.35 -24.54 -27.34
N GLY A 168 -21.47 -23.88 -27.04
CA GLY A 168 -22.74 -24.54 -26.75
C GLY A 168 -23.40 -24.98 -28.08
N LYS A 169 -23.15 -26.23 -28.46
CA LYS A 169 -23.96 -26.97 -29.46
C LYS A 169 -24.95 -27.82 -28.73
#